data_670831bbc8d4b813368debefb16d67b3
#
_entry.id   670831bbc8d4b813368debefb16d67b3
#
_cell.length_a   1.000
_cell.length_b   1.000
_cell.length_c   1.000
_cell.angle_alpha   90.00
_cell.angle_beta   90.00
_cell.angle_gamma   90.00
#
_symmetry.space_group_name_H-M   'P 1'
#
loop_
_entity.id
_entity.type
_entity.pdbx_description
1 polymer ?
#
loop_
_entity_poly.entity_id
_entity_poly.type
_entity_poly.pdbx_seq_one_letter_code
_entity_poly.pdbx_strand_id
1 'polypeptide(L)'
;MAALLAACSSPESSKEDRDALARQLIEQKKTTSDGTSTATTVDGYKVDLAKRISQVNFTSVYVERPQALLRSVIVIKYVVDADGNLVTSEILRSNRDRHAEASAMGSLKSAAPFPKPPAALLKHNRIELSESWLFNNDGRFQLRSVALAQMGE
;
A
#
# COMPACT_ATOMS: atom_id res chain seq x y z
N MET A 1 -25.30 46.97 -14.57
CA MET A 1 -25.24 45.65 -15.23
C MET A 1 -24.27 44.74 -14.46
N ALA A 2 -24.81 43.84 -13.67
CA ALA A 2 -24.02 42.89 -12.94
C ALA A 2 -23.76 41.67 -13.82
N ALA A 3 -22.49 41.39 -14.12
CA ALA A 3 -22.10 40.15 -14.73
C ALA A 3 -22.13 39.06 -13.65
N LEU A 4 -23.07 38.15 -13.74
CA LEU A 4 -23.10 36.94 -12.96
C LEU A 4 -22.00 36.00 -13.51
N LEU A 5 -20.89 35.95 -12.83
CA LEU A 5 -19.92 34.89 -12.99
C LEU A 5 -20.47 33.67 -12.26
N ALA A 6 -21.10 32.77 -13.01
CA ALA A 6 -21.39 31.44 -12.51
C ALA A 6 -20.07 30.74 -12.29
N ALA A 7 -19.70 30.60 -11.04
CA ALA A 7 -18.60 29.72 -10.65
C ALA A 7 -19.05 28.29 -10.92
N CYS A 8 -18.63 27.73 -12.06
CA CYS A 8 -18.72 26.30 -12.30
C CYS A 8 -17.84 25.62 -11.25
N SER A 9 -18.46 24.93 -10.30
CA SER A 9 -17.79 23.97 -9.47
C SER A 9 -17.31 22.84 -10.37
N SER A 10 -16.05 22.89 -10.77
CA SER A 10 -15.45 21.90 -11.63
C SER A 10 -15.19 20.60 -10.86
N PRO A 11 -15.30 19.44 -11.53
CA PRO A 11 -14.97 18.14 -10.91
C PRO A 11 -13.49 17.99 -10.48
N GLU A 12 -12.71 19.03 -10.62
CA GLU A 12 -11.31 19.08 -10.14
C GLU A 12 -11.19 19.08 -8.62
N SER A 13 -12.21 19.57 -7.90
CA SER A 13 -12.17 19.56 -6.43
C SER A 13 -12.04 18.14 -5.84
N SER A 14 -12.66 17.15 -6.47
CA SER A 14 -12.56 15.76 -6.00
C SER A 14 -11.19 15.12 -6.26
N LYS A 15 -10.44 15.62 -7.24
CA LYS A 15 -9.08 15.19 -7.54
C LYS A 15 -8.07 15.84 -6.59
N GLU A 16 -8.24 17.14 -6.33
CA GLU A 16 -7.44 17.88 -5.38
C GLU A 16 -7.63 17.36 -3.95
N ASP A 17 -8.85 17.00 -3.57
CA ASP A 17 -9.15 16.41 -2.27
C ASP A 17 -8.51 15.03 -2.11
N ARG A 18 -8.48 14.23 -3.17
CA ARG A 18 -7.80 12.92 -3.18
C ARG A 18 -6.27 13.10 -3.12
N ASP A 19 -5.74 14.05 -3.85
CA ASP A 19 -4.31 14.37 -3.84
C ASP A 19 -3.89 14.94 -2.49
N ALA A 20 -4.72 15.77 -1.85
CA ALA A 20 -4.49 16.28 -0.51
C ALA A 20 -4.52 15.17 0.54
N LEU A 21 -5.47 14.23 0.44
CA LEU A 21 -5.55 13.07 1.32
C LEU A 21 -4.36 12.12 1.11
N ALA A 22 -3.96 11.90 -0.14
CA ALA A 22 -2.77 11.13 -0.47
C ALA A 22 -1.51 11.78 0.09
N ARG A 23 -1.38 13.10 0.02
CA ARG A 23 -0.27 13.86 0.62
C ARG A 23 -0.28 13.78 2.14
N GLN A 24 -1.43 13.87 2.79
CA GLN A 24 -1.54 13.68 4.23
C GLN A 24 -1.11 12.29 4.68
N LEU A 25 -1.45 11.27 3.90
CA LEU A 25 -0.99 9.89 4.14
C LEU A 25 0.52 9.75 3.92
N ILE A 26 1.10 10.54 3.01
CA ILE A 26 2.54 10.61 2.76
C ILE A 26 3.27 11.34 3.89
N GLU A 27 2.71 12.43 4.41
CA GLU A 27 3.30 13.24 5.48
C GLU A 27 3.28 12.56 6.85
N GLN A 28 2.42 11.58 7.06
CA GLN A 28 2.42 10.74 8.26
C GLN A 28 3.53 9.67 8.21
N LYS A 29 4.72 10.05 7.77
CA LYS A 29 5.88 9.17 7.88
C LYS A 29 6.20 8.93 9.36
N LYS A 30 5.75 7.80 9.86
CA LYS A 30 6.12 7.30 11.18
C LYS A 30 7.52 6.69 11.13
N THR A 31 8.48 7.53 10.76
CA THR A 31 9.90 7.13 10.76
C THR A 31 10.70 8.09 11.62
N THR A 32 11.76 7.59 12.20
CA THR A 32 12.78 8.40 12.85
C THR A 32 13.61 9.13 11.79
N SER A 33 14.48 10.05 12.22
CA SER A 33 15.35 10.84 11.32
C SER A 33 16.29 9.99 10.46
N ASP A 34 16.59 8.76 10.87
CA ASP A 34 17.42 7.80 10.13
C ASP A 34 16.60 6.87 9.21
N GLY A 35 15.30 7.08 9.11
CA GLY A 35 14.41 6.28 8.28
C GLY A 35 13.91 4.99 8.94
N THR A 36 14.10 4.82 10.24
CA THR A 36 13.59 3.66 10.98
C THR A 36 12.11 3.85 11.30
N SER A 37 11.30 2.82 11.09
CA SER A 37 9.89 2.80 11.50
C SER A 37 9.77 2.97 13.02
N THR A 38 8.75 3.70 13.45
CA THR A 38 8.42 3.86 14.88
C THR A 38 7.44 2.80 15.40
N ALA A 39 7.11 1.80 14.58
CA ALA A 39 6.23 0.71 14.97
C ALA A 39 6.81 -0.07 16.16
N THR A 40 5.94 -0.50 17.06
CA THR A 40 6.32 -1.31 18.22
C THR A 40 5.94 -2.78 18.07
N THR A 41 5.16 -3.10 17.04
CA THR A 41 4.68 -4.45 16.73
C THR A 41 4.96 -4.81 15.27
N VAL A 42 4.99 -6.10 14.98
CA VAL A 42 5.11 -6.60 13.61
C VAL A 42 3.93 -6.11 12.74
N ASP A 43 2.71 -6.14 13.27
CA ASP A 43 1.53 -5.66 12.54
C ASP A 43 1.62 -4.16 12.26
N GLY A 44 2.10 -3.36 13.20
CA GLY A 44 2.34 -1.94 12.99
C GLY A 44 3.40 -1.66 11.92
N TYR A 45 4.48 -2.42 11.92
CA TYR A 45 5.51 -2.34 10.88
C TYR A 45 4.96 -2.74 9.50
N LYS A 46 4.16 -3.79 9.45
CA LYS A 46 3.49 -4.24 8.23
C LYS A 46 2.59 -3.15 7.62
N VAL A 47 1.88 -2.38 8.45
CA VAL A 47 1.09 -1.22 8.01
C VAL A 47 2.00 -0.14 7.39
N ASP A 48 3.14 0.14 7.99
CA ASP A 48 4.10 1.12 7.44
C ASP A 48 4.61 0.69 6.05
N LEU A 49 4.89 -0.60 5.88
CA LEU A 49 5.28 -1.16 4.58
C LEU A 49 4.15 -1.10 3.56
N ALA A 50 2.93 -1.43 3.97
CA ALA A 50 1.75 -1.37 3.10
C ALA A 50 1.50 0.06 2.60
N LYS A 51 1.69 1.06 3.45
CA LYS A 51 1.62 2.47 3.07
C LYS A 51 2.72 2.83 2.06
N ARG A 52 3.94 2.37 2.28
CA ARG A 52 5.06 2.61 1.34
C ARG A 52 4.78 2.01 -0.03
N ILE A 53 4.33 0.76 -0.08
CA ILE A 53 3.97 0.08 -1.33
C ILE A 53 2.87 0.84 -2.06
N SER A 54 1.83 1.27 -1.34
CA SER A 54 0.71 2.02 -1.91
C SER A 54 1.13 3.39 -2.44
N GLN A 55 2.03 4.08 -1.75
CA GLN A 55 2.55 5.38 -2.18
C GLN A 55 3.36 5.29 -3.47
N VAL A 56 4.29 4.33 -3.53
CA VAL A 56 5.16 4.14 -4.70
C VAL A 56 4.35 3.71 -5.92
N ASN A 57 3.28 2.94 -5.71
CA ASN A 57 2.42 2.40 -6.76
C ASN A 57 1.06 3.11 -6.85
N PHE A 58 1.04 4.37 -6.53
CA PHE A 58 -0.17 5.19 -6.39
C PHE A 58 -1.15 5.05 -7.56
N THR A 59 -0.67 5.02 -8.81
CA THR A 59 -1.52 4.93 -10.00
C THR A 59 -2.17 3.55 -10.16
N SER A 60 -1.66 2.55 -9.49
CA SER A 60 -2.14 1.16 -9.56
C SER A 60 -3.00 0.77 -8.35
N VAL A 61 -3.29 1.72 -7.45
CA VAL A 61 -4.05 1.49 -6.22
C VAL A 61 -5.41 2.15 -6.31
N TYR A 62 -6.44 1.45 -5.87
CA TYR A 62 -7.76 2.05 -5.64
C TYR A 62 -7.91 2.46 -4.18
N VAL A 63 -8.74 3.48 -3.90
CA VAL A 63 -8.91 4.06 -2.55
C VAL A 63 -10.29 3.76 -1.94
N GLU A 64 -11.20 3.24 -2.72
CA GLU A 64 -12.54 2.85 -2.26
C GLU A 64 -12.46 1.55 -1.44
N ARG A 65 -13.57 1.15 -0.84
CA ARG A 65 -13.68 -0.16 -0.20
C ARG A 65 -13.48 -1.28 -1.22
N PRO A 66 -12.81 -2.38 -0.85
CA PRO A 66 -12.73 -3.54 -1.72
C PRO A 66 -14.11 -4.01 -2.15
N GLN A 67 -14.22 -4.43 -3.43
CA GLN A 67 -15.44 -5.01 -3.96
C GLN A 67 -15.83 -6.28 -3.20
N ALA A 68 -17.12 -6.59 -3.13
CA ALA A 68 -17.61 -7.83 -2.52
C ALA A 68 -17.00 -9.08 -3.17
N LEU A 69 -16.87 -9.06 -4.50
CA LEU A 69 -16.21 -10.11 -5.28
C LEU A 69 -14.94 -9.56 -5.91
N LEU A 70 -13.81 -9.92 -5.36
CA LEU A 70 -12.49 -9.53 -5.89
C LEU A 70 -12.13 -10.39 -7.10
N ARG A 71 -11.45 -9.78 -8.08
CA ARG A 71 -10.87 -10.48 -9.22
C ARG A 71 -9.79 -11.48 -8.79
N SER A 72 -8.91 -11.05 -7.91
CA SER A 72 -7.77 -11.84 -7.43
C SER A 72 -7.37 -11.43 -6.03
N VAL A 73 -6.89 -12.39 -5.25
CA VAL A 73 -6.18 -12.16 -3.99
C VAL A 73 -4.83 -12.85 -4.09
N ILE A 74 -3.76 -12.06 -4.05
CA ILE A 74 -2.39 -12.57 -4.10
C ILE A 74 -1.76 -12.37 -2.72
N VAL A 75 -1.29 -13.44 -2.12
CA VAL A 75 -0.57 -13.40 -0.83
C VAL A 75 0.90 -13.64 -1.09
N ILE A 76 1.72 -12.70 -0.66
CA ILE A 76 3.18 -12.77 -0.78
C ILE A 76 3.80 -12.77 0.62
N LYS A 77 4.68 -13.74 0.85
CA LYS A 77 5.63 -13.73 1.97
C LYS A 77 6.90 -13.06 1.51
N TYR A 78 7.42 -12.14 2.31
CA TYR A 78 8.65 -11.44 1.99
C TYR A 78 9.47 -11.17 3.24
N VAL A 79 10.77 -11.01 3.03
CA VAL A 79 11.75 -10.80 4.09
C VAL A 79 12.45 -9.47 3.84
N VAL A 80 12.54 -8.66 4.88
CA VAL A 80 13.23 -7.36 4.89
C VAL A 80 14.40 -7.44 5.89
N ASP A 81 15.54 -6.91 5.50
CA ASP A 81 16.71 -6.84 6.39
C ASP A 81 16.69 -5.59 7.29
N ALA A 82 17.70 -5.46 8.15
CA ALA A 82 17.84 -4.35 9.08
C ALA A 82 17.98 -2.98 8.39
N ASP A 83 18.38 -2.94 7.14
CA ASP A 83 18.55 -1.71 6.35
C ASP A 83 17.31 -1.37 5.51
N GLY A 84 16.28 -2.19 5.57
CA GLY A 84 15.05 -1.99 4.78
C GLY A 84 15.09 -2.62 3.39
N ASN A 85 16.11 -3.40 3.07
CA ASN A 85 16.21 -4.06 1.77
C ASN A 85 15.31 -5.29 1.69
N LEU A 86 14.70 -5.49 0.52
CA LEU A 86 13.96 -6.71 0.22
C LEU A 86 14.95 -7.85 -0.03
N VAL A 87 14.95 -8.87 0.83
CA VAL A 87 15.85 -10.01 0.74
C VAL A 87 15.26 -11.11 -0.13
N THR A 88 14.02 -11.52 0.17
CA THR A 88 13.30 -12.56 -0.58
C THR A 88 11.83 -12.22 -0.67
N SER A 89 11.17 -12.79 -1.68
CA SER A 89 9.72 -12.71 -1.85
C SER A 89 9.20 -13.98 -2.52
N GLU A 90 8.07 -14.47 -2.05
CA GLU A 90 7.46 -15.72 -2.51
C GLU A 90 5.94 -15.60 -2.49
N ILE A 91 5.30 -15.99 -3.59
CA ILE A 91 3.84 -16.08 -3.65
C ILE A 91 3.37 -17.31 -2.88
N LEU A 92 2.61 -17.09 -1.80
CA LEU A 92 2.04 -18.17 -1.00
C LEU A 92 0.66 -18.59 -1.50
N ARG A 93 -0.10 -17.66 -2.06
CA ARG A 93 -1.46 -17.91 -2.52
C ARG A 93 -1.77 -17.07 -3.75
N SER A 94 -2.39 -17.69 -4.74
CA SER A 94 -2.85 -17.06 -5.97
C SER A 94 -3.97 -17.90 -6.60
N ASN A 95 -4.85 -17.25 -7.33
CA ASN A 95 -5.82 -17.90 -8.19
C ASN A 95 -5.30 -18.10 -9.63
N ARG A 96 -3.98 -18.06 -9.82
CA ARG A 96 -3.27 -18.19 -11.11
C ARG A 96 -3.52 -17.05 -12.10
N ASP A 97 -3.99 -15.90 -11.61
CA ASP A 97 -4.04 -14.68 -12.39
C ASP A 97 -2.62 -14.12 -12.54
N ARG A 98 -1.98 -14.45 -13.65
CA ARG A 98 -0.59 -14.11 -13.95
C ARG A 98 -0.34 -12.60 -13.96
N HIS A 99 -1.31 -11.83 -14.44
CA HIS A 99 -1.22 -10.36 -14.45
C HIS A 99 -1.23 -9.81 -13.01
N ALA A 100 -2.13 -10.32 -12.18
CA ALA A 100 -2.19 -9.93 -10.77
C ALA A 100 -0.91 -10.34 -10.01
N GLU A 101 -0.40 -11.54 -10.24
CA GLU A 101 0.86 -12.01 -9.65
C GLU A 101 2.03 -11.09 -10.02
N ALA A 102 2.18 -10.76 -11.29
CA ALA A 102 3.24 -9.88 -11.77
C ALA A 102 3.10 -8.46 -11.21
N SER A 103 1.88 -7.94 -11.16
CA SER A 103 1.57 -6.63 -10.60
C SER A 103 1.88 -6.55 -9.11
N ALA A 104 1.47 -7.55 -8.34
CA ALA A 104 1.76 -7.63 -6.91
C ALA A 104 3.26 -7.69 -6.64
N MET A 105 3.96 -8.59 -7.32
CA MET A 105 5.40 -8.76 -7.16
C MET A 105 6.18 -7.52 -7.59
N GLY A 106 5.81 -6.91 -8.71
CA GLY A 106 6.42 -5.68 -9.20
C GLY A 106 6.22 -4.50 -8.25
N SER A 107 5.02 -4.37 -7.66
CA SER A 107 4.70 -3.32 -6.70
C SER A 107 5.52 -3.45 -5.41
N LEU A 108 5.73 -4.68 -4.94
CA LEU A 108 6.58 -4.96 -3.78
C LEU A 108 8.04 -4.58 -4.05
N LYS A 109 8.58 -5.02 -5.16
CA LYS A 109 9.98 -4.75 -5.54
C LYS A 109 10.25 -3.26 -5.76
N SER A 110 9.32 -2.54 -6.39
CA SER A 110 9.48 -1.11 -6.66
C SER A 110 9.44 -0.25 -5.39
N ALA A 111 8.86 -0.75 -4.31
CA ALA A 111 8.76 -0.03 -3.04
C ALA A 111 10.02 -0.13 -2.17
N ALA A 112 10.92 -1.04 -2.47
CA ALA A 112 12.19 -1.16 -1.76
C ALA A 112 13.14 0.02 -2.13
N PRO A 113 13.99 0.51 -1.21
CA PRO A 113 14.09 0.08 0.18
C PRO A 113 12.89 0.57 1.02
N PHE A 114 12.53 -0.24 1.99
CA PHE A 114 11.46 0.07 2.95
C PHE A 114 11.97 0.89 4.12
N PRO A 115 11.07 1.48 4.95
CA PRO A 115 11.47 1.97 6.26
C PRO A 115 12.18 0.86 7.04
N LYS A 116 13.28 1.20 7.69
CA LYS A 116 14.07 0.21 8.44
C LYS A 116 13.25 -0.39 9.58
N PRO A 117 13.28 -1.71 9.75
CA PRO A 117 12.59 -2.34 10.86
C PRO A 117 13.20 -1.91 12.20
N PRO A 118 12.38 -1.67 13.24
CA PRO A 118 12.91 -1.49 14.60
C PRO A 118 13.70 -2.73 15.03
N ALA A 119 14.82 -2.50 15.69
CA ALA A 119 15.72 -3.59 16.13
C ALA A 119 15.02 -4.65 16.99
N ALA A 120 14.04 -4.23 17.81
CA ALA A 120 13.26 -5.14 18.65
C ALA A 120 12.41 -6.15 17.88
N LEU A 121 12.07 -5.86 16.62
CA LEU A 121 11.25 -6.74 15.76
C LEU A 121 12.10 -7.71 14.92
N LEU A 122 13.41 -7.53 14.89
CA LEU A 122 14.31 -8.35 14.08
C LEU A 122 14.58 -9.69 14.73
N LYS A 123 14.65 -10.72 13.89
CA LYS A 123 15.21 -12.05 14.23
C LYS A 123 16.32 -12.34 13.23
N HIS A 124 17.54 -12.55 13.72
CA HIS A 124 18.72 -12.74 12.87
C HIS A 124 18.92 -11.62 11.84
N ASN A 125 18.73 -10.36 12.29
CA ASN A 125 18.80 -9.15 11.47
C ASN A 125 17.79 -9.07 10.32
N ARG A 126 16.70 -9.81 10.40
CA ARG A 126 15.63 -9.86 9.39
C ARG A 126 14.26 -9.88 10.01
N ILE A 127 13.27 -9.50 9.23
CA ILE A 127 11.87 -9.65 9.58
C ILE A 127 11.14 -10.32 8.41
N GLU A 128 10.36 -11.35 8.73
CA GLU A 128 9.51 -12.05 7.78
C GLU A 128 8.07 -11.56 7.91
N LEU A 129 7.46 -11.23 6.79
CA LEU A 129 6.11 -10.66 6.71
C LEU A 129 5.33 -11.35 5.61
N SER A 130 4.01 -11.34 5.74
CA SER A 130 3.11 -11.69 4.64
C SER A 130 2.07 -10.59 4.46
N GLU A 131 1.71 -10.32 3.20
CA GLU A 131 0.71 -9.33 2.84
C GLU A 131 -0.19 -9.86 1.73
N SER A 132 -1.41 -9.35 1.67
CA SER A 132 -2.39 -9.70 0.65
C SER A 132 -2.70 -8.51 -0.24
N TRP A 133 -2.55 -8.71 -1.54
CA TRP A 133 -2.97 -7.78 -2.59
C TRP A 133 -4.38 -8.11 -3.03
N LEU A 134 -5.29 -7.18 -2.85
CA LEU A 134 -6.72 -7.32 -3.15
C LEU A 134 -7.01 -6.62 -4.47
N PHE A 135 -7.17 -7.38 -5.55
CA PHE A 135 -7.35 -6.85 -6.90
C PHE A 135 -8.83 -6.67 -7.25
N ASN A 136 -9.19 -5.49 -7.74
CA ASN A 136 -10.46 -5.22 -8.37
C ASN A 136 -10.46 -5.70 -9.84
N ASN A 137 -11.65 -5.69 -10.46
CA ASN A 137 -11.82 -6.10 -11.86
C ASN A 137 -11.01 -5.25 -12.85
N ASP A 138 -10.73 -4.00 -12.50
CA ASP A 138 -9.93 -3.09 -13.32
C ASP A 138 -8.41 -3.29 -13.22
N GLY A 139 -7.95 -4.25 -12.41
CA GLY A 139 -6.54 -4.57 -12.22
C GLY A 139 -5.83 -3.71 -11.18
N ARG A 140 -6.51 -2.74 -10.56
CA ARG A 140 -5.95 -1.99 -9.42
C ARG A 140 -6.08 -2.80 -8.14
N PHE A 141 -5.22 -2.53 -7.17
CA PHE A 141 -5.17 -3.28 -5.92
C PHE A 141 -5.23 -2.38 -4.69
N GLN A 142 -5.51 -3.00 -3.56
CA GLN A 142 -5.22 -2.49 -2.22
C GLN A 142 -4.49 -3.56 -1.43
N LEU A 143 -3.70 -3.12 -0.46
CA LEU A 143 -3.09 -4.03 0.52
C LEU A 143 -4.03 -4.20 1.70
N ARG A 144 -4.23 -5.42 2.12
CA ARG A 144 -5.18 -5.76 3.19
C ARG A 144 -4.89 -5.01 4.50
N SER A 145 -3.62 -4.80 4.82
CA SER A 145 -3.20 -4.12 6.05
C SER A 145 -3.71 -2.68 6.15
N VAL A 146 -4.02 -2.03 5.03
CA VAL A 146 -4.51 -0.65 4.97
C VAL A 146 -5.88 -0.52 4.30
N ALA A 147 -6.47 -1.62 3.85
CA ALA A 147 -7.77 -1.62 3.21
C ALA A 147 -8.90 -1.33 4.20
N LEU A 148 -9.92 -0.65 3.71
CA LEU A 148 -11.19 -0.54 4.42
C LEU A 148 -11.91 -1.89 4.43
N ALA A 149 -12.89 -2.05 5.31
CA ALA A 149 -13.71 -3.26 5.32
C ALA A 149 -14.34 -3.49 3.93
N GLN A 150 -14.29 -4.74 3.47
CA GLN A 150 -14.89 -5.15 2.20
C GLN A 150 -16.39 -4.83 2.19
N MET A 151 -16.91 -4.44 1.04
CA MET A 151 -18.35 -4.24 0.88
C MET A 151 -19.10 -5.54 1.16
N GLY A 152 -20.17 -5.44 1.92
CA GLY A 152 -21.09 -6.57 2.14
C GLY A 152 -21.75 -7.00 0.82
N GLU A 153 -22.14 -8.25 0.74
CA GLU A 153 -22.94 -8.79 -0.38
C GLU A 153 -24.34 -8.16 -0.42
#